data_0cda86f8c6743033dd6f52ccccced77c
#
_entry.id   0cda86f8c6743033dd6f52ccccced77c
#
_cell.length_a   1.000
_cell.length_b   1.000
_cell.length_c   1.000
_cell.angle_alpha   90.00
_cell.angle_beta   90.00
_cell.angle_gamma   90.00
#
_symmetry.space_group_name_H-M   'P 1'
#
loop_
_entity.id
_entity.type
_entity.pdbx_description
1 polymer ?
#
loop_
_entity_poly.entity_id
_entity_poly.type
_entity_poly.pdbx_seq_one_letter_code
_entity_poly.pdbx_strand_id
1 'polypeptide(L)'
;LSYHETEIQENLYDHIIVEDIDKINILVAHGGDEKHIPINKKKLAMSGFDYVALGHIHKPEMDEKNRMAYCGSLEPIDMNDMGERGYIYGEVTKNSLELEFVPFAKRIYKEIDFQVTTTATNMEIRHRLTDMIEENGKDNMFKIFFSGYRDPDFEINEKEIESVGNIVQIVDETVPDFDFQELYEDNHDNILGMFIKRYLDKGNL
;
A
#
# COMPACT_ATOMS: atom_id res chain seq x y z
N LEU A 1 -25.54 5.89 -15.17
CA LEU A 1 -26.14 5.11 -14.08
C LEU A 1 -26.31 6.01 -12.88
N SER A 2 -27.51 6.12 -12.34
CA SER A 2 -27.79 6.83 -11.10
C SER A 2 -27.85 5.79 -9.98
N TYR A 3 -26.95 5.87 -9.02
CA TYR A 3 -26.91 4.93 -7.90
C TYR A 3 -27.82 5.45 -6.79
N HIS A 4 -28.85 4.69 -6.48
CA HIS A 4 -29.67 4.87 -5.29
C HIS A 4 -29.31 3.86 -4.18
N GLU A 5 -28.46 2.88 -4.51
CA GLU A 5 -28.03 1.80 -3.61
C GLU A 5 -26.53 1.96 -3.32
N THR A 6 -26.16 1.70 -2.08
CA THR A 6 -24.74 1.75 -1.64
C THR A 6 -23.98 0.50 -2.05
N GLU A 7 -24.68 -0.62 -2.28
CA GLU A 7 -24.09 -1.89 -2.71
C GLU A 7 -24.91 -2.45 -3.88
N ILE A 8 -24.24 -2.76 -4.98
CA ILE A 8 -24.84 -3.40 -6.16
C ILE A 8 -24.06 -4.68 -6.44
N GLN A 9 -24.65 -5.82 -6.14
CA GLN A 9 -24.02 -7.14 -6.29
C GLN A 9 -24.35 -7.81 -7.63
N GLU A 10 -25.15 -7.17 -8.46
CA GLU A 10 -25.48 -7.65 -9.79
C GLU A 10 -24.43 -7.23 -10.81
N ASN A 11 -24.10 -8.15 -11.73
CA ASN A 11 -23.21 -7.88 -12.84
C ASN A 11 -23.96 -7.13 -13.96
N LEU A 12 -23.99 -5.81 -13.87
CA LEU A 12 -24.76 -4.96 -14.78
C LEU A 12 -24.24 -4.95 -16.22
N TYR A 13 -23.00 -5.36 -16.44
CA TYR A 13 -22.34 -5.26 -17.75
C TYR A 13 -22.37 -6.56 -18.57
N ASP A 14 -22.92 -7.65 -18.02
CA ASP A 14 -22.93 -8.97 -18.68
C ASP A 14 -23.75 -9.03 -19.98
N HIS A 15 -24.66 -8.07 -20.17
CA HIS A 15 -25.59 -8.03 -21.31
C HIS A 15 -25.31 -6.88 -22.28
N ILE A 16 -24.23 -6.11 -22.04
CA ILE A 16 -23.90 -5.01 -22.94
C ILE A 16 -23.22 -5.60 -24.17
N ILE A 17 -23.73 -5.23 -25.34
CA ILE A 17 -23.19 -5.60 -26.64
C ILE A 17 -22.92 -4.35 -27.48
N VAL A 18 -21.97 -4.48 -28.39
CA VAL A 18 -21.66 -3.45 -29.39
C VAL A 18 -22.74 -3.47 -30.49
N GLU A 19 -23.34 -2.31 -30.79
CA GLU A 19 -24.38 -2.17 -31.81
C GLU A 19 -23.80 -2.09 -33.25
N ASP A 20 -22.69 -1.39 -33.41
CA ASP A 20 -22.02 -1.18 -34.71
C ASP A 20 -20.54 -1.58 -34.62
N ILE A 21 -20.23 -2.79 -35.04
CA ILE A 21 -18.90 -3.35 -34.93
C ILE A 21 -17.87 -2.69 -35.87
N ASP A 22 -18.32 -1.96 -36.88
CA ASP A 22 -17.42 -1.28 -37.83
C ASP A 22 -16.85 0.02 -37.24
N LYS A 23 -17.50 0.55 -36.21
CA LYS A 23 -17.02 1.73 -35.47
C LYS A 23 -16.13 1.36 -34.31
N ILE A 24 -15.27 2.30 -33.91
CA ILE A 24 -14.53 2.17 -32.63
C ILE A 24 -15.52 2.30 -31.48
N ASN A 25 -15.59 1.27 -30.63
CA ASN A 25 -16.50 1.20 -29.51
C ASN A 25 -15.74 1.20 -28.21
N ILE A 26 -15.95 2.19 -27.39
CA ILE A 26 -15.34 2.35 -26.08
C ILE A 26 -16.42 2.29 -25.02
N LEU A 27 -16.27 1.39 -24.06
CA LEU A 27 -17.10 1.37 -22.86
C LEU A 27 -16.40 2.11 -21.74
N VAL A 28 -17.10 3.07 -21.15
CA VAL A 28 -16.68 3.72 -19.90
C VAL A 28 -17.60 3.24 -18.78
N ALA A 29 -17.05 2.55 -17.79
CA ALA A 29 -17.81 1.88 -16.75
C ALA A 29 -17.19 2.08 -15.37
N HIS A 30 -17.94 1.80 -14.29
CA HIS A 30 -17.50 1.94 -12.92
C HIS A 30 -17.92 0.72 -12.12
N GLY A 31 -16.99 0.10 -11.37
CA GLY A 31 -17.22 -1.09 -10.57
C GLY A 31 -16.06 -2.07 -10.64
N GLY A 32 -16.25 -3.27 -10.10
CA GLY A 32 -15.26 -4.34 -10.24
C GLY A 32 -14.86 -5.07 -8.97
N ASP A 33 -15.39 -4.70 -7.81
CA ASP A 33 -15.35 -5.56 -6.62
C ASP A 33 -16.69 -6.28 -6.40
N GLU A 34 -16.71 -7.23 -5.46
CA GLU A 34 -17.90 -8.09 -5.23
C GLU A 34 -19.12 -7.33 -4.74
N LYS A 35 -18.95 -6.17 -4.10
CA LYS A 35 -20.02 -5.37 -3.51
C LYS A 35 -20.48 -4.22 -4.40
N HIS A 36 -19.57 -3.76 -5.25
CA HIS A 36 -19.77 -2.54 -6.02
C HIS A 36 -19.67 -2.85 -7.51
N ILE A 37 -20.78 -3.33 -8.08
CA ILE A 37 -20.95 -3.68 -9.48
C ILE A 37 -19.86 -4.66 -9.93
N PRO A 38 -19.97 -5.96 -9.60
CA PRO A 38 -19.01 -6.96 -10.04
C PRO A 38 -18.93 -7.00 -11.56
N ILE A 39 -17.70 -7.15 -12.07
CA ILE A 39 -17.42 -7.18 -13.50
C ILE A 39 -16.86 -8.54 -13.89
N ASN A 40 -17.52 -9.21 -14.82
CA ASN A 40 -16.99 -10.40 -15.44
C ASN A 40 -16.03 -10.00 -16.58
N LYS A 41 -14.74 -9.80 -16.24
CA LYS A 41 -13.72 -9.35 -17.21
C LYS A 41 -13.68 -10.24 -18.48
N LYS A 42 -13.92 -11.55 -18.35
CA LYS A 42 -13.91 -12.48 -19.51
C LYS A 42 -15.09 -12.22 -20.45
N LYS A 43 -16.29 -12.08 -19.92
CA LYS A 43 -17.47 -11.77 -20.74
C LYS A 43 -17.32 -10.39 -21.39
N LEU A 44 -16.85 -9.42 -20.63
CA LEU A 44 -16.65 -8.05 -21.12
C LEU A 44 -15.60 -7.99 -22.23
N ALA A 45 -14.52 -8.75 -22.12
CA ALA A 45 -13.52 -8.87 -23.18
C ALA A 45 -14.08 -9.48 -24.49
N MET A 46 -15.15 -10.29 -24.39
CA MET A 46 -15.83 -10.93 -25.53
C MET A 46 -17.00 -10.11 -26.10
N SER A 47 -17.34 -8.98 -25.50
CA SER A 47 -18.51 -8.18 -25.88
C SER A 47 -18.31 -7.31 -27.12
N GLY A 48 -17.08 -7.28 -27.68
CA GLY A 48 -16.77 -6.59 -28.94
C GLY A 48 -16.32 -5.13 -28.77
N PHE A 49 -16.14 -4.65 -27.56
CA PHE A 49 -15.56 -3.33 -27.33
C PHE A 49 -14.09 -3.27 -27.72
N ASP A 50 -13.70 -2.18 -28.37
CA ASP A 50 -12.30 -1.94 -28.74
C ASP A 50 -11.46 -1.47 -27.54
N TYR A 51 -12.10 -0.88 -26.56
CA TYR A 51 -11.49 -0.55 -25.27
C TYR A 51 -12.54 -0.44 -24.16
N VAL A 52 -12.18 -0.86 -22.96
CA VAL A 52 -13.01 -0.74 -21.76
C VAL A 52 -12.25 0.07 -20.70
N ALA A 53 -12.68 1.30 -20.49
CA ALA A 53 -12.16 2.19 -19.47
C ALA A 53 -12.95 1.99 -18.16
N LEU A 54 -12.29 1.54 -17.12
CA LEU A 54 -12.88 1.20 -15.84
C LEU A 54 -12.46 2.19 -14.75
N GLY A 55 -13.42 2.58 -13.92
CA GLY A 55 -13.22 3.29 -12.66
C GLY A 55 -13.59 2.41 -11.46
N HIS A 56 -13.47 2.94 -10.24
CA HIS A 56 -13.70 2.32 -8.95
C HIS A 56 -12.42 1.85 -8.25
N ILE A 57 -11.60 1.06 -8.89
CA ILE A 57 -10.34 0.60 -8.30
C ILE A 57 -9.32 1.75 -8.39
N HIS A 58 -8.80 2.19 -7.23
CA HIS A 58 -7.89 3.34 -7.15
C HIS A 58 -6.47 3.02 -7.63
N LYS A 59 -6.09 1.74 -7.65
CA LYS A 59 -4.80 1.29 -8.17
C LYS A 59 -4.87 1.18 -9.70
N PRO A 60 -3.95 1.80 -10.46
CA PRO A 60 -3.91 1.64 -11.90
C PRO A 60 -3.58 0.18 -12.28
N GLU A 61 -4.33 -0.34 -13.25
CA GLU A 61 -4.15 -1.69 -13.81
C GLU A 61 -4.45 -1.65 -15.30
N MET A 62 -3.50 -2.11 -16.13
CA MET A 62 -3.68 -2.21 -17.58
C MET A 62 -3.70 -3.69 -17.98
N ASP A 63 -4.77 -4.10 -18.65
CA ASP A 63 -4.95 -5.44 -19.23
C ASP A 63 -5.14 -5.31 -20.75
N GLU A 64 -4.03 -5.07 -21.45
CA GLU A 64 -4.03 -4.88 -22.90
C GLU A 64 -4.56 -6.08 -23.64
N LYS A 65 -4.30 -7.30 -23.14
CA LYS A 65 -4.79 -8.55 -23.73
C LYS A 65 -6.31 -8.59 -23.79
N ASN A 66 -6.99 -8.11 -22.77
CA ASN A 66 -8.44 -8.03 -22.68
C ASN A 66 -8.98 -6.65 -23.07
N ARG A 67 -8.10 -5.75 -23.54
CA ARG A 67 -8.42 -4.39 -24.01
C ARG A 67 -9.15 -3.57 -22.96
N MET A 68 -8.71 -3.65 -21.70
CA MET A 68 -9.32 -2.93 -20.58
C MET A 68 -8.29 -2.37 -19.61
N ALA A 69 -8.67 -1.29 -18.92
CA ALA A 69 -7.83 -0.73 -17.88
C ALA A 69 -8.64 -0.02 -16.80
N TYR A 70 -8.14 -0.06 -15.56
CA TYR A 70 -8.46 0.87 -14.49
C TYR A 70 -7.41 1.97 -14.49
N CYS A 71 -7.82 3.22 -14.65
CA CYS A 71 -6.87 4.35 -14.58
C CYS A 71 -6.39 4.63 -13.15
N GLY A 72 -7.08 4.10 -12.15
CA GLY A 72 -6.84 4.41 -10.77
C GLY A 72 -7.40 5.78 -10.36
N SER A 73 -6.91 6.31 -9.26
CA SER A 73 -7.18 7.68 -8.82
C SER A 73 -6.11 8.63 -9.33
N LEU A 74 -6.48 9.89 -9.59
CA LEU A 74 -5.55 10.91 -10.06
C LEU A 74 -4.56 11.36 -8.97
N GLU A 75 -5.05 11.39 -7.72
CA GLU A 75 -4.30 11.62 -6.49
C GLU A 75 -4.67 10.51 -5.48
N PRO A 76 -3.83 10.19 -4.50
CA PRO A 76 -4.21 9.26 -3.44
C PRO A 76 -5.42 9.77 -2.66
N ILE A 77 -6.41 8.92 -2.44
CA ILE A 77 -7.65 9.25 -1.72
C ILE A 77 -7.51 8.93 -0.23
N ASP A 78 -6.82 7.84 0.08
CA ASP A 78 -6.55 7.44 1.46
C ASP A 78 -5.13 6.84 1.60
N MET A 79 -4.73 6.54 2.84
CA MET A 79 -3.40 6.04 3.15
C MET A 79 -3.09 4.62 2.64
N ASN A 80 -4.09 3.90 2.09
CA ASN A 80 -3.87 2.59 1.47
C ASN A 80 -3.59 2.71 -0.04
N ASP A 81 -3.77 3.90 -0.58
CA ASP A 81 -3.46 4.21 -1.98
C ASP A 81 -1.96 4.38 -2.21
N MET A 82 -1.20 3.32 -1.92
CA MET A 82 0.26 3.32 -2.04
C MET A 82 0.74 3.42 -3.49
N GLY A 83 1.88 4.09 -3.69
CA GLY A 83 2.57 4.19 -4.97
C GLY A 83 1.98 5.23 -5.93
N GLU A 84 2.40 5.16 -7.17
CA GLU A 84 2.07 6.19 -8.18
C GLU A 84 0.57 6.25 -8.48
N ARG A 85 0.10 7.48 -8.69
CA ARG A 85 -1.26 7.83 -9.11
C ARG A 85 -1.21 8.75 -10.30
N GLY A 86 -2.22 8.64 -11.18
CA GLY A 86 -2.22 9.37 -12.44
C GLY A 86 -3.37 8.98 -13.32
N TYR A 87 -3.12 9.01 -14.63
CA TYR A 87 -4.12 8.69 -15.64
C TYR A 87 -3.52 7.80 -16.74
N ILE A 88 -4.39 7.20 -17.53
CA ILE A 88 -4.00 6.43 -18.71
C ILE A 88 -4.24 7.28 -19.94
N TYR A 89 -3.23 7.36 -20.79
CA TYR A 89 -3.28 7.95 -22.13
C TYR A 89 -3.03 6.86 -23.16
N GLY A 90 -3.61 6.98 -24.36
CA GLY A 90 -3.34 6.00 -25.40
C GLY A 90 -4.13 6.17 -26.67
N GLU A 91 -3.90 5.26 -27.60
CA GLU A 91 -4.57 5.20 -28.89
C GLU A 91 -5.31 3.86 -29.05
N VAL A 92 -6.54 3.95 -29.57
CA VAL A 92 -7.42 2.81 -29.81
C VAL A 92 -7.76 2.74 -31.28
N THR A 93 -7.49 1.58 -31.89
CA THR A 93 -7.94 1.25 -33.26
C THR A 93 -8.67 -0.09 -33.21
N LYS A 94 -9.25 -0.50 -34.35
CA LYS A 94 -9.84 -1.85 -34.47
C LYS A 94 -8.83 -2.98 -34.23
N ASN A 95 -7.57 -2.74 -34.57
CA ASN A 95 -6.53 -3.77 -34.59
C ASN A 95 -5.47 -3.60 -33.49
N SER A 96 -5.35 -2.40 -32.92
CA SER A 96 -4.35 -2.08 -31.90
C SER A 96 -4.95 -1.34 -30.72
N LEU A 97 -4.32 -1.50 -29.58
CA LEU A 97 -4.53 -0.74 -28.36
C LEU A 97 -3.14 -0.44 -27.80
N GLU A 98 -2.82 0.83 -27.64
CA GLU A 98 -1.58 1.29 -27.02
C GLU A 98 -1.95 2.15 -25.83
N LEU A 99 -1.55 1.74 -24.64
CA LEU A 99 -1.86 2.42 -23.39
C LEU A 99 -0.57 2.78 -22.66
N GLU A 100 -0.54 3.95 -22.07
CA GLU A 100 0.54 4.43 -21.22
C GLU A 100 -0.05 4.99 -19.93
N PHE A 101 0.50 4.56 -18.78
CA PHE A 101 0.18 5.19 -17.52
C PHE A 101 1.07 6.42 -17.34
N VAL A 102 0.44 7.56 -17.10
CA VAL A 102 1.11 8.84 -16.88
C VAL A 102 1.00 9.21 -15.40
N PRO A 103 2.09 9.16 -14.63
CA PRO A 103 2.10 9.64 -13.26
C PRO A 103 1.75 11.13 -13.21
N PHE A 104 0.82 11.50 -12.33
CA PHE A 104 0.31 12.87 -12.25
C PHE A 104 0.23 13.41 -10.82
N ALA A 105 0.07 12.52 -9.83
CA ALA A 105 -0.08 12.91 -8.43
C ALA A 105 1.09 13.78 -7.96
N LYS A 106 0.78 14.85 -7.24
CA LYS A 106 1.80 15.72 -6.64
C LYS A 106 2.49 15.08 -5.45
N ARG A 107 1.79 14.20 -4.75
CA ARG A 107 2.25 13.47 -3.58
C ARG A 107 1.71 12.06 -3.60
N ILE A 108 2.53 11.13 -3.18
CA ILE A 108 2.13 9.72 -3.05
C ILE A 108 2.44 9.23 -1.65
N TYR A 109 1.77 8.16 -1.24
CA TYR A 109 2.14 7.45 -0.03
C TYR A 109 3.32 6.51 -0.31
N LYS A 110 4.31 6.54 0.57
CA LYS A 110 5.49 5.66 0.55
C LYS A 110 5.69 5.00 1.90
N GLU A 111 6.25 3.82 1.90
CA GLU A 111 6.68 3.11 3.09
C GLU A 111 8.21 3.26 3.24
N ILE A 112 8.65 3.44 4.48
CA ILE A 112 10.06 3.42 4.86
C ILE A 112 10.24 2.37 5.95
N ASP A 113 10.99 1.32 5.63
CA ASP A 113 11.43 0.32 6.60
C ASP A 113 12.73 0.80 7.25
N PHE A 114 12.69 1.04 8.55
CA PHE A 114 13.81 1.55 9.32
C PHE A 114 14.30 0.50 10.32
N GLN A 115 15.55 0.05 10.15
CA GLN A 115 16.20 -0.88 11.06
C GLN A 115 16.82 -0.13 12.24
N VAL A 116 16.35 -0.48 13.45
CA VAL A 116 16.86 0.00 14.73
C VAL A 116 17.91 -1.00 15.25
N THR A 117 18.94 -0.49 15.91
CA THR A 117 19.96 -1.30 16.56
C THR A 117 19.99 -1.00 18.06
N THR A 118 20.60 -1.89 18.85
CA THR A 118 20.73 -1.71 20.32
C THR A 118 21.52 -0.46 20.74
N THR A 119 22.28 0.12 19.82
CA THR A 119 23.03 1.36 20.07
C THR A 119 22.37 2.60 19.50
N ALA A 120 21.17 2.47 18.91
CA ALA A 120 20.49 3.59 18.28
C ALA A 120 20.09 4.67 19.31
N THR A 121 20.18 5.91 18.88
CA THR A 121 19.69 7.08 19.62
C THR A 121 18.59 7.80 18.84
N ASN A 122 17.70 8.52 19.53
CA ASN A 122 16.65 9.29 18.86
C ASN A 122 17.23 10.33 17.87
N MET A 123 18.39 10.90 18.19
CA MET A 123 19.07 11.84 17.31
C MET A 123 19.55 11.17 16.02
N GLU A 124 20.14 9.97 16.11
CA GLU A 124 20.58 9.21 14.94
C GLU A 124 19.41 8.75 14.09
N ILE A 125 18.36 8.21 14.71
CA ILE A 125 17.12 7.81 14.01
C ILE A 125 16.55 9.00 13.24
N ARG A 126 16.41 10.14 13.90
CA ARG A 126 15.91 11.36 13.28
C ARG A 126 16.77 11.79 12.08
N HIS A 127 18.09 11.79 12.21
CA HIS A 127 18.98 12.19 11.13
C HIS A 127 18.85 11.27 9.92
N ARG A 128 18.99 9.96 10.13
CA ARG A 128 18.88 8.96 9.05
C ARG A 128 17.51 8.98 8.39
N LEU A 129 16.43 9.13 9.18
CA LEU A 129 15.09 9.20 8.65
C LEU A 129 14.87 10.47 7.82
N THR A 130 15.46 11.60 8.23
CA THR A 130 15.43 12.83 7.43
C THR A 130 16.08 12.61 6.05
N ASP A 131 17.26 11.97 6.02
CA ASP A 131 17.94 11.66 4.76
C ASP A 131 17.10 10.73 3.88
N MET A 132 16.51 9.68 4.46
CA MET A 132 15.63 8.75 3.72
C MET A 132 14.39 9.45 3.15
N ILE A 133 13.80 10.39 3.89
CA ILE A 133 12.64 11.18 3.44
C ILE A 133 13.05 12.11 2.29
N GLU A 134 14.20 12.77 2.39
CA GLU A 134 14.68 13.64 1.31
C GLU A 134 14.95 12.85 0.03
N GLU A 135 15.61 11.69 0.12
CA GLU A 135 15.88 10.79 -1.01
C GLU A 135 14.58 10.27 -1.66
N ASN A 136 13.54 10.05 -0.86
CA ASN A 136 12.24 9.60 -1.33
C ASN A 136 11.29 10.72 -1.79
N GLY A 137 11.74 11.97 -1.72
CA GLY A 137 10.96 13.16 -2.08
C GLY A 137 10.12 13.65 -0.90
N LYS A 138 10.64 14.66 -0.21
CA LYS A 138 10.11 15.22 1.05
C LYS A 138 8.64 15.66 1.04
N ASP A 139 8.09 15.92 -0.15
CA ASP A 139 6.69 16.34 -0.29
C ASP A 139 5.71 15.14 -0.23
N ASN A 140 6.22 13.91 -0.34
CA ASN A 140 5.43 12.70 -0.22
C ASN A 140 4.94 12.46 1.22
N MET A 141 4.01 11.53 1.37
CA MET A 141 3.45 11.11 2.65
C MET A 141 4.05 9.76 3.04
N PHE A 142 4.50 9.62 4.29
CA PHE A 142 5.29 8.47 4.71
C PHE A 142 4.62 7.65 5.80
N LYS A 143 4.64 6.33 5.64
CA LYS A 143 4.43 5.35 6.70
C LYS A 143 5.80 4.82 7.10
N ILE A 144 6.11 4.89 8.39
CA ILE A 144 7.40 4.44 8.92
C ILE A 144 7.18 3.16 9.70
N PHE A 145 7.96 2.12 9.35
CA PHE A 145 7.99 0.85 10.05
C PHE A 145 9.35 0.68 10.71
N PHE A 146 9.38 0.77 12.04
CA PHE A 146 10.57 0.47 12.81
C PHE A 146 10.61 -1.02 13.10
N SER A 147 11.77 -1.65 12.88
CA SER A 147 12.02 -3.06 13.19
C SER A 147 13.45 -3.25 13.67
N GLY A 148 13.79 -4.46 14.11
CA GLY A 148 15.10 -4.77 14.65
C GLY A 148 15.12 -4.81 16.18
N TYR A 149 16.34 -4.75 16.76
CA TYR A 149 16.54 -4.86 18.19
C TYR A 149 16.96 -3.52 18.78
N ARG A 150 16.35 -3.14 19.90
CA ARG A 150 16.68 -1.93 20.63
C ARG A 150 17.18 -2.23 22.03
N ASP A 151 17.92 -1.30 22.60
CA ASP A 151 18.20 -1.33 24.03
C ASP A 151 16.88 -1.39 24.82
N PRO A 152 16.77 -2.22 25.87
CA PRO A 152 15.56 -2.35 26.67
C PRO A 152 15.06 -1.05 27.30
N ASP A 153 15.96 -0.15 27.63
CA ASP A 153 15.66 1.15 28.25
C ASP A 153 15.45 2.27 27.24
N PHE A 154 15.61 1.96 25.94
CA PHE A 154 15.43 2.94 24.88
C PHE A 154 13.99 2.94 24.36
N GLU A 155 13.42 4.12 24.22
CA GLU A 155 12.13 4.34 23.57
C GLU A 155 12.27 5.32 22.39
N ILE A 156 11.61 4.99 21.29
CA ILE A 156 11.55 5.87 20.11
C ILE A 156 10.65 7.07 20.44
N ASN A 157 11.17 8.28 20.25
CA ASN A 157 10.40 9.50 20.44
C ASN A 157 9.57 9.82 19.19
N GLU A 158 8.37 9.25 19.12
CA GLU A 158 7.47 9.42 17.97
C GLU A 158 7.20 10.89 17.62
N LYS A 159 7.09 11.77 18.62
CA LYS A 159 6.85 13.21 18.39
C LYS A 159 8.00 13.89 17.65
N GLU A 160 9.23 13.49 17.96
CA GLU A 160 10.39 13.98 17.22
C GLU A 160 10.40 13.42 15.79
N ILE A 161 10.01 12.15 15.62
CA ILE A 161 9.91 11.49 14.32
C ILE A 161 8.85 12.18 13.46
N GLU A 162 7.64 12.39 13.97
CA GLU A 162 6.57 13.09 13.24
C GLU A 162 7.00 14.47 12.72
N SER A 163 7.98 15.11 13.37
CA SER A 163 8.45 16.44 12.98
C SER A 163 9.38 16.49 11.76
N VAL A 164 9.88 15.35 11.28
CA VAL A 164 10.90 15.33 10.21
C VAL A 164 10.33 15.32 8.79
N GLY A 165 9.02 15.12 8.64
CA GLY A 165 8.37 15.10 7.33
C GLY A 165 6.86 14.92 7.39
N ASN A 166 6.25 14.62 6.25
CA ASN A 166 4.82 14.33 6.16
C ASN A 166 4.54 12.87 6.60
N ILE A 167 4.78 12.57 7.87
CA ILE A 167 4.59 11.23 8.42
C ILE A 167 3.11 11.06 8.81
N VAL A 168 2.46 10.05 8.26
CA VAL A 168 1.03 9.76 8.45
C VAL A 168 0.79 8.55 9.33
N GLN A 169 1.79 7.70 9.50
CA GLN A 169 1.73 6.51 10.35
C GLN A 169 3.13 6.12 10.83
N ILE A 170 3.22 5.75 12.09
CA ILE A 170 4.40 5.11 12.68
C ILE A 170 3.94 3.75 13.22
N VAL A 171 4.71 2.72 12.91
CA VAL A 171 4.54 1.37 13.43
C VAL A 171 5.85 0.94 14.06
N ASP A 172 5.86 0.71 15.36
CA ASP A 172 7.03 0.22 16.09
C ASP A 172 6.90 -1.28 16.35
N GLU A 173 7.67 -2.06 15.59
CA GLU A 173 7.81 -3.52 15.74
C GLU A 173 9.20 -3.89 16.28
N THR A 174 9.90 -2.94 16.91
CA THR A 174 11.20 -3.22 17.51
C THR A 174 11.08 -4.13 18.73
N VAL A 175 12.07 -4.97 18.93
CA VAL A 175 12.15 -5.91 20.04
C VAL A 175 13.22 -5.47 21.02
N PRO A 176 12.93 -5.34 22.34
CA PRO A 176 13.97 -5.10 23.34
C PRO A 176 14.96 -6.27 23.38
N ASP A 177 16.25 -5.95 23.29
CA ASP A 177 17.35 -6.94 23.35
C ASP A 177 17.82 -7.11 24.78
N PHE A 178 17.14 -8.00 25.52
CA PHE A 178 17.50 -8.27 26.90
C PHE A 178 18.66 -9.27 27.00
N ASP A 179 19.67 -8.96 27.81
CA ASP A 179 20.59 -9.97 28.31
C ASP A 179 19.89 -10.84 29.38
N PHE A 180 19.34 -11.96 28.95
CA PHE A 180 18.62 -12.87 29.84
C PHE A 180 19.51 -13.54 30.87
N GLN A 181 20.82 -13.64 30.62
CA GLN A 181 21.75 -14.17 31.59
C GLN A 181 21.96 -13.19 32.74
N GLU A 182 22.19 -11.91 32.42
CA GLU A 182 22.32 -10.83 33.40
C GLU A 182 21.02 -10.66 34.18
N LEU A 183 19.87 -10.64 33.50
CA LEU A 183 18.56 -10.58 34.13
C LEU A 183 18.31 -11.75 35.10
N TYR A 184 18.80 -12.96 34.79
CA TYR A 184 18.68 -14.08 35.68
C TYR A 184 19.57 -13.91 36.90
N GLU A 185 20.81 -13.47 36.77
CA GLU A 185 21.75 -13.26 37.86
C GLU A 185 21.22 -12.21 38.87
N ASP A 186 20.63 -11.12 38.35
CA ASP A 186 20.03 -10.05 39.17
C ASP A 186 18.73 -10.47 39.89
N ASN A 187 18.04 -11.49 39.39
CA ASN A 187 16.71 -11.88 39.86
C ASN A 187 16.66 -13.34 40.35
N HIS A 188 17.80 -14.00 40.59
CA HIS A 188 17.88 -15.45 40.83
C HIS A 188 17.07 -15.95 42.02
N ASP A 189 16.74 -15.11 42.99
CA ASP A 189 16.02 -15.42 44.23
C ASP A 189 14.52 -15.03 44.21
N ASN A 190 14.01 -14.54 43.06
CA ASN A 190 12.61 -14.13 42.94
C ASN A 190 11.86 -14.86 41.79
N ILE A 191 10.58 -14.56 41.64
CA ILE A 191 9.71 -15.22 40.64
C ILE A 191 10.19 -14.96 39.20
N LEU A 192 10.74 -13.78 38.92
CA LEU A 192 11.26 -13.44 37.59
C LEU A 192 12.45 -14.32 37.23
N GLY A 193 13.42 -14.49 38.15
CA GLY A 193 14.55 -15.36 37.92
C GLY A 193 14.15 -16.84 37.72
N MET A 194 13.15 -17.32 38.46
CA MET A 194 12.60 -18.66 38.22
C MET A 194 12.00 -18.83 36.83
N PHE A 195 11.32 -17.78 36.35
CA PHE A 195 10.74 -17.76 35.00
C PHE A 195 11.83 -17.76 33.93
N ILE A 196 12.81 -16.86 34.04
CA ILE A 196 13.92 -16.73 33.10
C ILE A 196 14.72 -18.04 33.03
N LYS A 197 15.07 -18.64 34.17
CA LYS A 197 15.78 -19.93 34.23
C LYS A 197 15.04 -21.01 33.43
N ARG A 198 13.72 -21.10 33.61
CA ARG A 198 12.90 -22.10 32.90
C ARG A 198 12.88 -21.86 31.39
N TYR A 199 13.08 -20.63 30.97
CA TYR A 199 13.12 -20.26 29.56
C TYR A 199 14.48 -20.58 28.94
N LEU A 200 15.57 -20.26 29.64
CA LEU A 200 16.95 -20.60 29.25
C LEU A 200 17.16 -22.15 29.17
N ASP A 201 16.65 -22.88 30.15
CA ASP A 201 16.76 -24.36 30.19
C ASP A 201 16.03 -25.04 29.01
N LYS A 202 15.07 -24.40 28.39
CA LYS A 202 14.33 -24.91 27.23
C LYS A 202 14.99 -24.62 25.87
N GLY A 203 16.09 -23.90 25.85
CA GLY A 203 16.80 -23.52 24.62
C GLY A 203 15.96 -22.67 23.64
N ASN A 204 15.04 -21.85 24.15
CA ASN A 204 14.12 -21.03 23.37
C ASN A 204 14.63 -19.57 23.23
N LEU A 205 15.92 -19.34 23.36
CA LEU A 205 16.59 -18.06 23.17
C LEU A 205 17.71 -18.17 22.15
#